data_aaa61e2b0b68f51aac5da6a06c1862db
#
_entry.id   aaa61e2b0b68f51aac5da6a06c1862db
#
_cell.length_a   1.000
_cell.length_b   1.000
_cell.length_c   1.000
_cell.angle_alpha   90.00
_cell.angle_beta   90.00
_cell.angle_gamma   90.00
#
_symmetry.space_group_name_H-M   'P 1'
#
loop_
_entity.id
_entity.type
_entity.pdbx_description
1 polymer ?
#
loop_
_entity_poly.entity_id
_entity_poly.type
_entity_poly.pdbx_seq_one_letter_code
_entity_poly.pdbx_strand_id
1 'polypeptide(L)'
;MSMMPFTRRAPRWLLLSALLSVVAGVGAARAETPAVAPSAAAAPFAVSGWKPQRPNGTDVTFFLCEDAKCGPGAKVSYRLYPPNTTMTIEQFRASQEQTIKLLDQRVPGQTTTILGVDGDKGTGVPRVFRVRRLKVAPDGTKEYQVSGVLFGVKGSASLISSADSEKGSTSNFAQFAAPVMILLGSPLRR
;
A
#
# COMPACT_ATOMS: atom_id res chain seq x y z
N MET A 1 48.28 27.64 -5.37
CA MET A 1 48.86 26.74 -6.39
C MET A 1 49.59 25.65 -5.69
N SER A 2 49.06 24.41 -5.70
CA SER A 2 49.81 23.16 -5.57
C SER A 2 48.80 22.04 -5.75
N MET A 3 48.86 21.41 -6.91
CA MET A 3 48.12 20.18 -7.26
C MET A 3 48.89 18.99 -6.70
N MET A 4 48.17 18.09 -5.96
CA MET A 4 48.69 16.75 -5.64
C MET A 4 47.89 15.72 -6.43
N PRO A 5 48.57 14.76 -7.12
CA PRO A 5 47.89 13.71 -7.88
C PRO A 5 47.55 12.53 -7.00
N PHE A 6 46.31 12.07 -7.08
CA PHE A 6 45.84 10.84 -6.48
C PHE A 6 46.23 9.64 -7.35
N THR A 7 47.18 8.83 -6.88
CA THR A 7 47.55 7.56 -7.49
C THR A 7 46.57 6.45 -7.12
N ARG A 8 45.88 5.91 -8.12
CA ARG A 8 45.07 4.69 -8.01
C ARG A 8 45.96 3.47 -7.83
N ARG A 9 45.85 2.76 -6.73
CA ARG A 9 46.36 1.41 -6.53
C ARG A 9 45.25 0.40 -6.76
N ALA A 10 45.40 -0.47 -7.77
CA ALA A 10 44.58 -1.65 -8.00
C ALA A 10 45.05 -2.80 -7.12
N PRO A 11 44.17 -3.60 -6.49
CA PRO A 11 44.57 -4.84 -5.83
C PRO A 11 44.64 -5.99 -6.87
N ARG A 12 45.80 -6.62 -6.91
CA ARG A 12 46.06 -7.90 -7.61
C ARG A 12 45.33 -9.02 -6.88
N TRP A 13 44.39 -9.68 -7.54
CA TRP A 13 43.85 -10.95 -7.08
C TRP A 13 44.60 -12.08 -7.69
N LEU A 14 45.28 -12.85 -6.83
CA LEU A 14 46.01 -14.07 -7.13
C LEU A 14 45.05 -15.19 -7.53
N LEU A 15 45.34 -15.79 -8.68
CA LEU A 15 44.78 -17.05 -9.15
C LEU A 15 45.31 -18.18 -8.26
N LEU A 16 44.42 -18.91 -7.58
CA LEU A 16 44.75 -20.24 -7.03
C LEU A 16 43.85 -21.27 -7.71
N SER A 17 44.49 -22.04 -8.57
CA SER A 17 43.96 -23.28 -9.16
C SER A 17 44.01 -24.38 -8.12
N ALA A 18 42.94 -25.12 -7.88
CA ALA A 18 42.97 -26.39 -7.17
C ALA A 18 41.92 -27.36 -7.73
N LEU A 19 42.45 -28.30 -8.52
CA LEU A 19 42.21 -29.76 -8.54
C LEU A 19 40.80 -30.33 -8.41
N LEU A 20 40.41 -30.97 -9.51
CA LEU A 20 39.30 -31.92 -9.64
C LEU A 20 39.36 -33.03 -8.58
N SER A 21 38.21 -33.33 -8.00
CA SER A 21 37.87 -34.65 -7.49
C SER A 21 36.45 -35.00 -7.97
N VAL A 22 36.39 -35.86 -8.98
CA VAL A 22 35.18 -36.50 -9.49
C VAL A 22 34.78 -37.56 -8.47
N VAL A 23 33.74 -37.34 -7.71
CA VAL A 23 33.02 -38.38 -6.96
C VAL A 23 31.69 -38.59 -7.67
N ALA A 24 31.58 -39.72 -8.38
CA ALA A 24 30.32 -40.20 -8.93
C ALA A 24 29.42 -40.68 -7.78
N GLY A 25 28.61 -39.78 -7.28
CA GLY A 25 27.52 -40.08 -6.37
C GLY A 25 26.25 -40.34 -7.17
N VAL A 26 25.79 -41.59 -7.23
CA VAL A 26 24.45 -41.96 -7.69
C VAL A 26 23.46 -41.38 -6.71
N GLY A 27 23.03 -40.13 -6.94
CA GLY A 27 21.98 -39.45 -6.17
C GLY A 27 20.63 -39.85 -6.73
N ALA A 28 19.87 -40.66 -5.97
CA ALA A 28 18.44 -40.86 -6.20
C ALA A 28 17.74 -39.50 -6.38
N ALA A 29 17.17 -39.27 -7.56
CA ALA A 29 16.34 -38.12 -7.85
C ALA A 29 15.13 -38.19 -6.89
N ARG A 30 15.20 -37.45 -5.79
CA ARG A 30 14.03 -37.12 -4.99
C ARG A 30 13.17 -36.23 -5.88
N ALA A 31 12.00 -36.74 -6.29
CA ALA A 31 10.95 -35.93 -6.87
C ALA A 31 10.60 -34.84 -5.82
N GLU A 32 11.05 -33.61 -6.03
CA GLU A 32 10.57 -32.47 -5.30
C GLU A 32 9.09 -32.34 -5.60
N THR A 33 8.26 -32.71 -4.61
CA THR A 33 6.85 -32.37 -4.61
C THR A 33 6.76 -30.85 -4.79
N PRO A 34 6.07 -30.34 -5.84
CA PRO A 34 5.94 -28.91 -6.01
C PRO A 34 5.33 -28.34 -4.74
N ALA A 35 6.07 -27.47 -4.06
CA ALA A 35 5.57 -26.74 -2.92
C ALA A 35 4.30 -26.00 -3.37
N VAL A 36 3.14 -26.44 -2.89
CA VAL A 36 1.88 -25.75 -3.11
C VAL A 36 2.08 -24.36 -2.55
N ALA A 37 2.15 -23.36 -3.44
CA ALA A 37 2.23 -21.97 -3.04
C ALA A 37 1.07 -21.70 -2.07
N PRO A 38 1.31 -21.10 -0.89
CA PRO A 38 0.25 -20.84 0.06
C PRO A 38 -0.84 -20.04 -0.65
N SER A 39 -2.03 -20.64 -0.76
CA SER A 39 -3.20 -20.00 -1.35
C SER A 39 -3.39 -18.67 -0.65
N ALA A 40 -3.22 -17.56 -1.38
CA ALA A 40 -3.50 -16.23 -0.85
C ALA A 40 -4.92 -16.27 -0.29
N ALA A 41 -5.07 -16.11 1.02
CA ALA A 41 -6.37 -16.15 1.66
C ALA A 41 -7.31 -15.18 0.91
N ALA A 42 -8.42 -15.70 0.42
CA ALA A 42 -9.37 -14.93 -0.38
C ALA A 42 -9.76 -13.65 0.37
N ALA A 43 -9.87 -12.54 -0.36
CA ALA A 43 -10.37 -11.30 0.24
C ALA A 43 -11.78 -11.56 0.81
N PRO A 44 -12.14 -10.99 1.98
CA PRO A 44 -13.41 -11.28 2.66
C PRO A 44 -14.64 -10.75 1.91
N PHE A 45 -14.45 -10.01 0.83
CA PHE A 45 -15.49 -9.55 -0.10
C PHE A 45 -14.90 -9.38 -1.51
N ALA A 46 -15.78 -9.41 -2.50
CA ALA A 46 -15.46 -9.14 -3.89
C ALA A 46 -16.07 -7.79 -4.32
N VAL A 47 -15.38 -7.08 -5.21
CA VAL A 47 -15.87 -5.87 -5.87
C VAL A 47 -15.72 -6.08 -7.37
N SER A 48 -16.81 -5.91 -8.12
CA SER A 48 -16.82 -6.14 -9.58
C SER A 48 -15.80 -5.26 -10.28
N GLY A 49 -15.00 -5.84 -11.17
CA GLY A 49 -13.93 -5.17 -11.91
C GLY A 49 -12.62 -5.01 -11.13
N TRP A 50 -12.52 -5.55 -9.90
CA TRP A 50 -11.34 -5.45 -9.06
C TRP A 50 -10.78 -6.82 -8.70
N LYS A 51 -9.47 -6.97 -8.83
CA LYS A 51 -8.74 -8.18 -8.46
C LYS A 51 -8.05 -8.00 -7.10
N PRO A 52 -8.43 -8.80 -6.10
CA PRO A 52 -7.78 -8.74 -4.81
C PRO A 52 -6.37 -9.33 -4.88
N GLN A 53 -5.45 -8.72 -4.13
CA GLN A 53 -4.09 -9.20 -3.92
C GLN A 53 -3.74 -9.05 -2.44
N ARG A 54 -3.15 -10.07 -1.85
CA ARG A 54 -2.61 -10.01 -0.49
C ARG A 54 -1.14 -10.40 -0.56
N PRO A 55 -0.21 -9.44 -0.50
CA PRO A 55 1.21 -9.76 -0.45
C PRO A 55 1.53 -10.62 0.78
N ASN A 56 2.36 -11.63 0.60
CA ASN A 56 2.76 -12.51 1.69
C ASN A 56 3.37 -11.71 2.86
N GLY A 57 3.01 -12.06 4.09
CA GLY A 57 3.52 -11.43 5.29
C GLY A 57 2.94 -10.04 5.61
N THR A 58 1.88 -9.60 4.90
CA THR A 58 1.19 -8.34 5.20
C THR A 58 -0.26 -8.58 5.62
N ASP A 59 -0.76 -7.71 6.50
CA ASP A 59 -2.18 -7.62 6.88
C ASP A 59 -2.96 -6.60 6.02
N VAL A 60 -2.33 -6.11 4.95
CA VAL A 60 -2.94 -5.20 3.98
C VAL A 60 -3.52 -6.00 2.82
N THR A 61 -4.77 -5.75 2.48
CA THR A 61 -5.42 -6.27 1.28
C THR A 61 -5.44 -5.19 0.22
N PHE A 62 -4.92 -5.51 -0.97
CA PHE A 62 -4.92 -4.64 -2.13
C PHE A 62 -5.95 -5.11 -3.15
N PHE A 63 -6.47 -4.17 -3.92
CA PHE A 63 -7.29 -4.42 -5.09
C PHE A 63 -6.71 -3.60 -6.24
N LEU A 64 -6.55 -4.25 -7.39
CA LEU A 64 -6.18 -3.60 -8.64
C LEU A 64 -7.41 -3.55 -9.56
N CYS A 65 -7.62 -2.41 -10.19
CA CYS A 65 -8.66 -2.27 -11.19
C CYS A 65 -8.27 -3.04 -12.47
N GLU A 66 -9.13 -3.95 -12.91
CA GLU A 66 -9.01 -4.66 -14.19
C GLU A 66 -10.01 -4.14 -15.26
N ASP A 67 -10.92 -3.24 -14.87
CA ASP A 67 -11.96 -2.68 -15.74
C ASP A 67 -11.67 -1.20 -16.02
N ALA A 68 -11.82 -0.79 -17.29
CA ALA A 68 -11.68 0.63 -17.68
C ALA A 68 -12.59 1.58 -16.90
N LYS A 69 -13.70 1.08 -16.34
CA LYS A 69 -14.66 1.89 -15.54
C LYS A 69 -14.11 2.39 -14.20
N CYS A 70 -13.16 1.70 -13.61
CA CYS A 70 -12.54 2.14 -12.36
C CYS A 70 -11.27 3.00 -12.57
N GLY A 71 -10.90 3.22 -13.82
CA GLY A 71 -9.75 4.02 -14.25
C GLY A 71 -8.46 3.18 -14.38
N PRO A 72 -7.67 3.38 -15.44
CA PRO A 72 -6.43 2.65 -15.66
C PRO A 72 -5.47 2.85 -14.48
N GLY A 73 -4.96 1.74 -13.93
CA GLY A 73 -3.99 1.77 -12.83
C GLY A 73 -4.57 2.16 -11.46
N ALA A 74 -5.89 2.30 -11.33
CA ALA A 74 -6.54 2.55 -10.05
C ALA A 74 -6.26 1.40 -9.06
N LYS A 75 -6.04 1.77 -7.81
CA LYS A 75 -5.70 0.86 -6.71
C LYS A 75 -6.52 1.22 -5.49
N VAL A 76 -6.93 0.19 -4.74
CA VAL A 76 -7.51 0.36 -3.43
C VAL A 76 -6.81 -0.59 -2.46
N SER A 77 -6.56 -0.14 -1.25
CA SER A 77 -6.02 -0.98 -0.18
C SER A 77 -6.71 -0.69 1.13
N TYR A 78 -6.86 -1.73 1.95
CA TYR A 78 -7.31 -1.54 3.33
C TYR A 78 -6.54 -2.43 4.30
N ARG A 79 -6.52 -2.00 5.56
CA ARG A 79 -5.97 -2.72 6.70
C ARG A 79 -6.92 -2.58 7.88
N LEU A 80 -7.20 -3.71 8.55
CA LEU A 80 -8.05 -3.74 9.74
C LEU A 80 -7.22 -3.55 11.01
N TYR A 81 -7.81 -2.89 11.99
CA TYR A 81 -7.22 -2.65 13.32
C TYR A 81 -8.22 -3.02 14.42
N PRO A 82 -7.73 -3.39 15.61
CA PRO A 82 -8.57 -3.65 16.78
C PRO A 82 -9.43 -2.43 17.19
N PRO A 83 -10.46 -2.62 18.04
CA PRO A 83 -11.44 -1.57 18.38
C PRO A 83 -10.92 -0.41 19.26
N ASN A 84 -9.64 -0.32 19.55
CA ASN A 84 -9.08 0.62 20.52
C ASN A 84 -8.71 2.00 19.97
N THR A 85 -9.05 2.31 18.71
CA THR A 85 -8.62 3.56 18.10
C THR A 85 -9.74 4.60 18.21
N THR A 86 -9.63 5.50 19.17
CA THR A 86 -10.39 6.75 19.17
C THR A 86 -9.52 7.85 18.57
N MET A 87 -10.08 8.66 17.69
CA MET A 87 -9.37 9.76 17.03
C MET A 87 -10.38 10.89 16.74
N THR A 88 -9.96 12.13 16.92
CA THR A 88 -10.72 13.29 16.43
C THR A 88 -10.33 13.63 15.01
N ILE A 89 -11.13 14.46 14.33
CA ILE A 89 -10.80 14.87 12.96
C ILE A 89 -9.55 15.76 12.91
N GLU A 90 -9.27 16.52 13.96
CA GLU A 90 -8.06 17.33 14.10
C GLU A 90 -6.83 16.44 14.23
N GLN A 91 -6.90 15.40 15.07
CA GLN A 91 -5.84 14.41 15.21
C GLN A 91 -5.60 13.66 13.90
N PHE A 92 -6.69 13.30 13.19
CA PHE A 92 -6.58 12.69 11.86
C PHE A 92 -5.86 13.62 10.88
N ARG A 93 -6.28 14.90 10.80
CA ARG A 93 -5.63 15.90 9.95
C ARG A 93 -4.13 16.01 10.26
N ALA A 94 -3.76 16.21 11.51
CA ALA A 94 -2.37 16.32 11.93
C ALA A 94 -1.54 15.06 11.58
N SER A 95 -2.11 13.87 11.75
CA SER A 95 -1.46 12.62 11.37
C SER A 95 -1.25 12.50 9.86
N GLN A 96 -2.19 12.99 9.04
CA GLN A 96 -2.05 12.98 7.58
C GLN A 96 -0.98 13.97 7.11
N GLU A 97 -0.91 15.17 7.67
CA GLU A 97 0.13 16.16 7.38
C GLU A 97 1.51 15.62 7.70
N GLN A 98 1.68 14.98 8.87
CA GLN A 98 2.94 14.34 9.24
C GLN A 98 3.30 13.18 8.28
N THR A 99 2.34 12.34 7.93
CA THR A 99 2.54 11.21 7.00
C THR A 99 3.00 11.71 5.62
N ILE A 100 2.35 12.74 5.10
CA ILE A 100 2.68 13.35 3.81
C ILE A 100 4.12 13.88 3.84
N LYS A 101 4.47 14.64 4.86
CA LYS A 101 5.83 15.16 5.03
C LYS A 101 6.89 14.06 5.00
N LEU A 102 6.64 12.94 5.70
CA LEU A 102 7.55 11.80 5.72
C LEU A 102 7.63 11.08 4.37
N LEU A 103 6.51 10.96 3.64
CA LEU A 103 6.49 10.33 2.31
C LEU A 103 7.23 11.17 1.28
N ASP A 104 7.01 12.48 1.26
CA ASP A 104 7.68 13.39 0.32
C ASP A 104 9.18 13.49 0.61
N GLN A 105 9.61 13.40 1.87
CA GLN A 105 11.04 13.32 2.23
C GLN A 105 11.72 12.04 1.73
N ARG A 106 10.98 10.91 1.62
CA ARG A 106 11.53 9.63 1.12
C ARG A 106 11.74 9.59 -0.38
N VAL A 107 11.03 10.43 -1.12
CA VAL A 107 11.10 10.48 -2.59
C VAL A 107 11.44 11.91 -3.02
N PRO A 108 12.74 12.25 -3.19
CA PRO A 108 13.15 13.59 -3.60
C PRO A 108 12.45 14.04 -4.89
N GLY A 109 11.90 15.25 -4.88
CA GLY A 109 11.13 15.80 -6.00
C GLY A 109 9.66 15.44 -6.04
N GLN A 110 9.19 14.51 -5.19
CA GLN A 110 7.75 14.27 -4.99
C GLN A 110 7.15 15.40 -4.15
N THR A 111 5.93 15.78 -4.49
CA THR A 111 5.12 16.70 -3.68
C THR A 111 3.71 16.15 -3.49
N THR A 112 3.17 16.32 -2.27
CA THR A 112 1.81 15.91 -1.97
C THR A 112 1.04 17.06 -1.37
N THR A 113 -0.08 17.45 -2.00
CA THR A 113 -0.96 18.54 -1.57
C THR A 113 -2.27 17.98 -1.03
N ILE A 114 -2.70 18.44 0.15
CA ILE A 114 -4.01 18.14 0.70
C ILE A 114 -5.05 19.01 -0.04
N LEU A 115 -5.99 18.35 -0.70
CA LEU A 115 -7.11 19.01 -1.40
C LEU A 115 -8.30 19.26 -0.48
N GLY A 116 -8.46 18.47 0.57
CA GLY A 116 -9.50 18.62 1.57
C GLY A 116 -9.48 17.51 2.61
N VAL A 117 -9.94 17.82 3.81
CA VAL A 117 -10.16 16.87 4.91
C VAL A 117 -11.59 17.00 5.35
N ASP A 118 -12.30 15.90 5.38
CA ASP A 118 -13.70 15.84 5.82
C ASP A 118 -13.96 14.57 6.65
N GLY A 119 -15.07 14.55 7.38
CA GLY A 119 -15.45 13.42 8.20
C GLY A 119 -16.67 13.69 9.04
N ASP A 120 -17.18 12.61 9.64
CA ASP A 120 -18.37 12.64 10.49
C ASP A 120 -18.10 13.43 11.77
N LYS A 121 -19.08 14.27 12.13
CA LYS A 121 -19.09 15.00 13.40
C LYS A 121 -19.65 14.10 14.48
N GLY A 122 -18.96 13.95 15.58
CA GLY A 122 -19.42 13.14 16.69
C GLY A 122 -18.43 12.08 17.12
N THR A 123 -18.75 11.37 18.20
CA THR A 123 -17.86 10.38 18.84
C THR A 123 -18.33 8.94 18.65
N GLY A 124 -19.55 8.73 18.14
CA GLY A 124 -20.13 7.41 17.93
C GLY A 124 -19.60 6.67 16.72
N VAL A 125 -20.04 5.43 16.54
CA VAL A 125 -19.82 4.61 15.35
C VAL A 125 -21.18 4.34 14.69
N PRO A 126 -21.27 4.21 13.37
CA PRO A 126 -20.19 4.28 12.38
C PRO A 126 -19.66 5.71 12.17
N ARG A 127 -18.37 5.84 11.86
CA ARG A 127 -17.73 7.13 11.60
C ARG A 127 -16.62 6.97 10.56
N VAL A 128 -16.48 7.95 9.68
CA VAL A 128 -15.47 7.97 8.62
C VAL A 128 -14.77 9.32 8.62
N PHE A 129 -13.45 9.31 8.64
CA PHE A 129 -12.60 10.46 8.32
C PHE A 129 -11.87 10.19 7.03
N ARG A 130 -11.72 11.19 6.18
CA ARG A 130 -10.99 11.07 4.92
C ARG A 130 -10.25 12.35 4.57
N VAL A 131 -9.13 12.19 3.88
CA VAL A 131 -8.35 13.25 3.26
C VAL A 131 -8.25 12.98 1.76
N ARG A 132 -8.52 13.99 0.95
CA ARG A 132 -8.25 13.99 -0.48
C ARG A 132 -6.92 14.68 -0.72
N ARG A 133 -6.08 14.08 -1.54
CA ARG A 133 -4.73 14.61 -1.81
C ARG A 133 -4.32 14.37 -3.26
N LEU A 134 -3.50 15.27 -3.77
CA LEU A 134 -2.83 15.14 -5.05
C LEU A 134 -1.35 14.89 -4.79
N LYS A 135 -0.84 13.78 -5.28
CA LYS A 135 0.58 13.45 -5.32
C LYS A 135 1.11 13.73 -6.71
N VAL A 136 2.21 14.45 -6.81
CA VAL A 136 2.95 14.69 -8.04
C VAL A 136 4.32 14.05 -7.88
N ALA A 137 4.61 13.06 -8.71
CA ALA A 137 5.89 12.37 -8.73
C ALA A 137 6.99 13.24 -9.36
N PRO A 138 8.28 12.91 -9.19
CA PRO A 138 9.39 13.69 -9.75
C PRO A 138 9.36 13.86 -11.28
N ASP A 139 8.74 12.92 -11.99
CA ASP A 139 8.52 12.96 -13.45
C ASP A 139 7.28 13.77 -13.88
N GLY A 140 6.59 14.41 -12.91
CA GLY A 140 5.37 15.16 -13.15
C GLY A 140 4.08 14.31 -13.18
N THR A 141 4.16 12.99 -13.06
CA THR A 141 2.98 12.11 -13.01
C THR A 141 2.11 12.46 -11.82
N LYS A 142 0.81 12.62 -12.07
CA LYS A 142 -0.19 12.98 -11.05
C LYS A 142 -0.98 11.75 -10.61
N GLU A 143 -1.14 11.58 -9.32
CA GLU A 143 -1.98 10.55 -8.70
C GLU A 143 -2.89 11.20 -7.66
N TYR A 144 -4.20 11.05 -7.84
CA TYR A 144 -5.19 11.49 -6.87
C TYR A 144 -5.47 10.37 -5.88
N GLN A 145 -5.42 10.69 -4.60
CA GLN A 145 -5.64 9.73 -3.53
C GLN A 145 -6.72 10.21 -2.57
N VAL A 146 -7.53 9.25 -2.10
CA VAL A 146 -8.36 9.41 -0.92
C VAL A 146 -7.86 8.43 0.13
N SER A 147 -7.42 8.94 1.26
CA SER A 147 -7.01 8.13 2.41
C SER A 147 -7.96 8.39 3.55
N GLY A 148 -8.47 7.33 4.19
CA GLY A 148 -9.42 7.48 5.29
C GLY A 148 -9.23 6.46 6.40
N VAL A 149 -9.86 6.76 7.53
CA VAL A 149 -10.05 5.84 8.66
C VAL A 149 -11.53 5.66 8.88
N LEU A 150 -11.95 4.40 8.91
CA LEU A 150 -13.32 3.96 9.13
C LEU A 150 -13.40 3.35 10.53
N PHE A 151 -14.37 3.77 11.31
CA PHE A 151 -14.59 3.28 12.67
C PHE A 151 -15.93 2.55 12.74
N GLY A 152 -15.91 1.30 13.17
CA GLY A 152 -17.08 0.48 13.39
C GLY A 152 -17.05 -0.21 14.75
N VAL A 153 -18.08 -0.97 15.06
CA VAL A 153 -18.25 -1.64 16.37
C VAL A 153 -17.14 -2.65 16.64
N LYS A 154 -16.69 -3.36 15.61
CA LYS A 154 -15.68 -4.43 15.74
C LYS A 154 -14.23 -3.95 15.60
N GLY A 155 -14.02 -2.65 15.34
CA GLY A 155 -12.68 -2.10 15.15
C GLY A 155 -12.64 -0.92 14.21
N SER A 156 -11.48 -0.66 13.65
CA SER A 156 -11.27 0.38 12.64
C SER A 156 -10.54 -0.16 11.43
N ALA A 157 -10.55 0.60 10.35
CA ALA A 157 -9.78 0.28 9.14
C ALA A 157 -9.15 1.54 8.57
N SER A 158 -7.92 1.44 8.08
CA SER A 158 -7.44 2.38 7.07
C SER A 158 -7.91 1.93 5.69
N LEU A 159 -8.34 2.86 4.86
CA LEU A 159 -8.74 2.63 3.48
C LEU A 159 -8.08 3.70 2.61
N ILE A 160 -7.38 3.27 1.56
CA ILE A 160 -6.71 4.17 0.63
C ILE A 160 -7.16 3.80 -0.78
N SER A 161 -7.59 4.79 -1.54
CA SER A 161 -7.89 4.67 -2.96
C SER A 161 -7.01 5.62 -3.74
N SER A 162 -6.46 5.18 -4.88
CA SER A 162 -5.73 6.02 -5.81
C SER A 162 -6.20 5.81 -7.25
N ALA A 163 -6.22 6.90 -8.02
CA ALA A 163 -6.60 6.93 -9.43
C ALA A 163 -5.92 8.11 -10.15
N ASP A 164 -6.09 8.18 -11.45
CA ASP A 164 -5.64 9.29 -12.32
C ASP A 164 -6.47 10.58 -12.16
N SER A 165 -7.62 10.51 -11.50
CA SER A 165 -8.52 11.63 -11.28
C SER A 165 -9.09 11.67 -9.86
N GLU A 166 -9.40 12.88 -9.37
CA GLU A 166 -10.01 13.07 -8.05
C GLU A 166 -11.39 12.40 -7.97
N LYS A 167 -12.19 12.49 -9.03
CA LYS A 167 -13.49 11.83 -9.12
C LYS A 167 -13.34 10.31 -9.05
N GLY A 168 -12.38 9.74 -9.79
CA GLY A 168 -12.11 8.30 -9.79
C GLY A 168 -11.70 7.80 -8.40
N SER A 169 -10.71 8.43 -7.77
CA SER A 169 -10.25 8.05 -6.44
C SER A 169 -11.35 8.17 -5.38
N THR A 170 -12.20 9.21 -5.45
CA THR A 170 -13.32 9.41 -4.53
C THR A 170 -14.43 8.36 -4.73
N SER A 171 -14.78 8.07 -5.97
CA SER A 171 -15.77 7.04 -6.30
C SER A 171 -15.31 5.66 -5.85
N ASN A 172 -14.05 5.31 -6.14
CA ASN A 172 -13.46 4.04 -5.73
C ASN A 172 -13.40 3.92 -4.21
N PHE A 173 -13.02 4.99 -3.49
CA PHE A 173 -13.05 5.00 -2.03
C PHE A 173 -14.46 4.71 -1.49
N ALA A 174 -15.49 5.38 -2.01
CA ALA A 174 -16.88 5.18 -1.58
C ALA A 174 -17.36 3.74 -1.86
N GLN A 175 -17.01 3.17 -3.01
CA GLN A 175 -17.34 1.80 -3.38
C GLN A 175 -16.77 0.77 -2.38
N PHE A 176 -15.55 0.99 -1.89
CA PHE A 176 -14.91 0.09 -0.94
C PHE A 176 -15.24 0.39 0.53
N ALA A 177 -15.60 1.62 0.88
CA ALA A 177 -15.95 1.98 2.24
C ALA A 177 -17.15 1.16 2.76
N ALA A 178 -18.16 0.91 1.93
CA ALA A 178 -19.36 0.15 2.31
C ALA A 178 -19.03 -1.30 2.73
N PRO A 179 -18.37 -2.15 1.93
CA PRO A 179 -18.02 -3.51 2.33
C PRO A 179 -17.03 -3.55 3.51
N VAL A 180 -16.08 -2.60 3.59
CA VAL A 180 -15.18 -2.52 4.75
C VAL A 180 -15.95 -2.20 6.03
N MET A 181 -16.93 -1.29 5.99
CA MET A 181 -17.77 -0.99 7.14
C MET A 181 -18.65 -2.18 7.57
N ILE A 182 -19.08 -3.02 6.63
CA ILE A 182 -19.75 -4.29 6.96
C ILE A 182 -18.82 -5.21 7.74
N LEU A 183 -17.56 -5.36 7.35
CA LEU A 183 -16.55 -6.12 8.11
C LEU A 183 -16.37 -5.57 9.53
N LEU A 184 -16.45 -4.25 9.70
CA LEU A 184 -16.37 -3.57 10.99
C LEU A 184 -17.68 -3.64 11.82
N GLY A 185 -18.69 -4.39 11.32
CA GLY A 185 -19.96 -4.60 12.01
C GLY A 185 -20.84 -3.34 12.07
N SER A 186 -20.63 -2.38 11.19
CA SER A 186 -21.34 -1.09 11.19
C SER A 186 -21.64 -0.67 9.75
N PRO A 187 -22.66 -1.26 9.09
CA PRO A 187 -22.99 -0.87 7.73
C PRO A 187 -23.34 0.61 7.65
N LEU A 188 -22.84 1.28 6.61
CA LEU A 188 -23.19 2.69 6.36
C LEU A 188 -24.69 2.78 6.04
N ARG A 189 -25.39 3.69 6.73
CA ARG A 189 -26.78 4.02 6.37
C ARG A 189 -26.78 4.74 5.02
N ARG A 190 -27.67 4.31 4.16
CA ARG A 190 -27.91 4.96 2.86
C ARG A 190 -28.66 6.26 3.06
#